data_10b67b687b9f4bdbe6f43a5ddfcbe4d6
#
_entry.id   10b67b687b9f4bdbe6f43a5ddfcbe4d6
#
_cell.length_a   1.000
_cell.length_b   1.000
_cell.length_c   1.000
_cell.angle_alpha   90.00
_cell.angle_beta   90.00
_cell.angle_gamma   90.00
#
_symmetry.space_group_name_H-M   'P 1'
#
loop_
_entity.id
_entity.type
_entity.pdbx_description
1 polymer ?
#
loop_
_entity_poly.entity_id
_entity_poly.type
_entity_poly.pdbx_seq_one_letter_code
_entity_poly.pdbx_strand_id
1 'polypeptide(L)'
;MSELATRRFAEALLAGQPGVELLELSASDSLLRTLPRGTDPIVLAQKLGEAKGIPAVFVGELKVSGVKPRAHVGVDDLKLRATVSAQLGVRLLSTRAGGTLWRSSSAASGTVGRVGLAGGLPSVALRDTEEAYDEIVATLVDQVTADLRPTWVKQ
;
A
#
# COMPACT_ATOMS: atom_id res chain seq x y z
N MET A 1 -6.05 0.54 -6.76
CA MET A 1 -5.22 0.74 -5.54
C MET A 1 -4.23 -0.39 -5.30
N SER A 2 -4.63 -1.66 -5.26
CA SER A 2 -3.71 -2.78 -5.01
C SER A 2 -2.58 -2.88 -6.04
N GLU A 3 -2.91 -2.78 -7.33
CA GLU A 3 -1.92 -2.80 -8.42
C GLU A 3 -0.98 -1.58 -8.38
N LEU A 4 -1.51 -0.39 -8.05
CA LEU A 4 -0.71 0.80 -7.86
C LEU A 4 0.31 0.64 -6.73
N ALA A 5 -0.13 0.08 -5.60
CA ALA A 5 0.75 -0.18 -4.46
C ALA A 5 1.84 -1.19 -4.82
N THR A 6 1.51 -2.25 -5.54
CA THR A 6 2.48 -3.26 -6.01
C THR A 6 3.53 -2.63 -6.91
N ARG A 7 3.11 -1.87 -7.93
CA ARG A 7 4.03 -1.21 -8.85
C ARG A 7 4.96 -0.21 -8.14
N ARG A 8 4.41 0.68 -7.30
CA ARG A 8 5.23 1.64 -6.53
C ARG A 8 6.18 0.96 -5.56
N PHE A 9 5.76 -0.15 -4.95
CA PHE A 9 6.63 -0.94 -4.08
C PHE A 9 7.79 -1.55 -4.87
N ALA A 10 7.53 -2.13 -6.05
CA ALA A 10 8.56 -2.66 -6.94
C ALA A 10 9.54 -1.57 -7.38
N GLU A 11 9.04 -0.41 -7.80
CA GLU A 11 9.87 0.76 -8.17
C GLU A 11 10.77 1.21 -7.01
N ALA A 12 10.22 1.28 -5.78
CA ALA A 12 10.97 1.68 -4.60
C ALA A 12 12.08 0.69 -4.23
N LEU A 13 11.86 -0.62 -4.43
CA LEU A 13 12.88 -1.65 -4.21
C LEU A 13 13.99 -1.57 -5.26
N LEU A 14 13.62 -1.45 -6.54
CA LEU A 14 14.58 -1.44 -7.65
C LEU A 14 15.46 -0.19 -7.64
N ALA A 15 14.93 0.96 -7.20
CA ALA A 15 15.65 2.22 -7.17
C ALA A 15 16.90 2.20 -6.26
N GLY A 16 16.93 1.32 -5.26
CA GLY A 16 18.02 1.26 -4.28
C GLY A 16 18.92 0.03 -4.37
N GLN A 17 18.61 -0.96 -5.22
CA GLN A 17 19.26 -2.27 -5.20
C GLN A 17 19.64 -2.75 -6.60
N PRO A 18 20.78 -2.32 -7.14
CA PRO A 18 21.28 -2.81 -8.42
C PRO A 18 21.55 -4.33 -8.34
N GLY A 19 21.10 -5.07 -9.35
CA GLY A 19 21.27 -6.53 -9.43
C GLY A 19 20.14 -7.35 -8.80
N VAL A 20 19.09 -6.71 -8.31
CA VAL A 20 17.86 -7.38 -7.92
C VAL A 20 16.92 -7.48 -9.12
N GLU A 21 16.44 -8.68 -9.38
CA GLU A 21 15.39 -8.95 -10.37
C GLU A 21 14.06 -9.17 -9.65
N LEU A 22 13.04 -8.42 -10.02
CA LEU A 22 11.69 -8.53 -9.48
C LEU A 22 10.73 -9.04 -10.54
N LEU A 23 10.00 -10.09 -10.21
CA LEU A 23 8.89 -10.59 -11.01
C LEU A 23 7.57 -10.14 -10.37
N GLU A 24 6.87 -9.21 -11.02
CA GLU A 24 5.54 -8.80 -10.58
C GLU A 24 4.51 -9.83 -11.03
N LEU A 25 3.71 -10.31 -10.07
CA LEU A 25 2.60 -11.22 -10.33
C LEU A 25 1.28 -10.44 -10.24
N SER A 26 0.55 -10.43 -11.33
CA SER A 26 -0.81 -9.88 -11.36
C SER A 26 -1.84 -10.92 -10.91
N ALA A 27 -3.01 -10.46 -10.50
CA ALA A 27 -4.13 -11.34 -10.14
C ALA A 27 -4.57 -12.26 -11.32
N SER A 28 -4.15 -11.93 -12.55
CA SER A 28 -4.40 -12.74 -13.76
C SER A 28 -3.35 -13.84 -13.99
N ASP A 29 -2.29 -13.90 -13.18
CA ASP A 29 -1.31 -15.00 -13.31
C ASP A 29 -2.00 -16.36 -13.12
N SER A 30 -1.70 -17.27 -14.04
CA SER A 30 -2.35 -18.60 -14.10
C SER A 30 -2.19 -19.36 -12.79
N LEU A 31 -1.04 -19.26 -12.14
CA LEU A 31 -0.76 -19.95 -10.89
C LEU A 31 -1.61 -19.38 -9.75
N LEU A 32 -1.73 -18.05 -9.65
CA LEU A 32 -2.57 -17.40 -8.63
C LEU A 32 -4.06 -17.74 -8.81
N ARG A 33 -4.51 -17.93 -10.04
CA ARG A 33 -5.90 -18.32 -10.35
C ARG A 33 -6.24 -19.75 -9.97
N THR A 34 -5.26 -20.64 -9.92
CA THR A 34 -5.47 -22.05 -9.54
C THR A 34 -5.52 -22.24 -8.02
N LEU A 35 -5.09 -21.26 -7.24
CA LEU A 35 -5.08 -21.35 -5.79
C LEU A 35 -6.44 -20.94 -5.19
N PRO A 36 -6.91 -21.62 -4.15
CA PRO A 36 -8.11 -21.22 -3.42
C PRO A 36 -7.99 -19.80 -2.87
N ARG A 37 -9.09 -19.07 -2.87
CA ARG A 37 -9.13 -17.76 -2.20
C ARG A 37 -8.85 -17.94 -0.71
N GLY A 38 -7.99 -17.10 -0.15
CA GLY A 38 -7.58 -17.19 1.26
C GLY A 38 -6.49 -18.23 1.53
N THR A 39 -5.80 -18.74 0.50
CA THR A 39 -4.61 -19.57 0.69
C THR A 39 -3.63 -18.86 1.61
N ASP A 40 -3.09 -19.60 2.58
CA ASP A 40 -2.07 -19.06 3.50
C ASP A 40 -0.88 -18.50 2.69
N PRO A 41 -0.41 -17.27 3.00
CA PRO A 41 0.68 -16.65 2.29
C PRO A 41 1.98 -17.46 2.25
N ILE A 42 2.24 -18.29 3.26
CA ILE A 42 3.42 -19.15 3.29
C ILE A 42 3.29 -20.27 2.25
N VAL A 43 2.12 -20.91 2.19
CA VAL A 43 1.83 -21.95 1.19
C VAL A 43 1.87 -21.35 -0.22
N LEU A 44 1.34 -20.14 -0.39
CA LEU A 44 1.44 -19.40 -1.65
C LEU A 44 2.90 -19.18 -2.05
N ALA A 45 3.74 -18.67 -1.14
CA ALA A 45 5.14 -18.42 -1.41
C ALA A 45 5.89 -19.70 -1.80
N GLN A 46 5.66 -20.82 -1.12
CA GLN A 46 6.27 -22.10 -1.44
C GLN A 46 5.91 -22.58 -2.84
N LYS A 47 4.62 -22.55 -3.20
CA LYS A 47 4.16 -22.92 -4.55
C LYS A 47 4.72 -22.03 -5.66
N LEU A 48 4.84 -20.71 -5.39
CA LEU A 48 5.47 -19.78 -6.32
C LEU A 48 6.96 -20.09 -6.47
N GLY A 49 7.66 -20.39 -5.37
CA GLY A 49 9.06 -20.80 -5.39
C GLY A 49 9.29 -22.05 -6.21
N GLU A 50 8.47 -23.08 -6.04
CA GLU A 50 8.53 -24.31 -6.82
C GLU A 50 8.27 -24.06 -8.31
N ALA A 51 7.22 -23.29 -8.64
CA ALA A 51 6.81 -23.08 -10.03
C ALA A 51 7.73 -22.12 -10.81
N LYS A 52 8.29 -21.11 -10.16
CA LYS A 52 9.05 -20.02 -10.79
C LYS A 52 10.55 -20.07 -10.46
N GLY A 53 11.00 -20.94 -9.55
CA GLY A 53 12.39 -21.05 -9.14
C GLY A 53 12.93 -19.84 -8.33
N ILE A 54 12.03 -19.05 -7.72
CA ILE A 54 12.37 -17.84 -6.98
C ILE A 54 12.65 -18.14 -5.49
N PRO A 55 13.65 -17.51 -4.87
CA PRO A 55 14.04 -17.81 -3.48
C PRO A 55 13.15 -17.15 -2.42
N ALA A 56 12.50 -16.04 -2.75
CA ALA A 56 11.67 -15.29 -1.82
C ALA A 56 10.53 -14.55 -2.54
N VAL A 57 9.44 -14.29 -1.80
CA VAL A 57 8.24 -13.62 -2.33
C VAL A 57 7.83 -12.51 -1.37
N PHE A 58 7.60 -11.32 -1.91
CA PHE A 58 6.90 -10.27 -1.19
C PHE A 58 5.38 -10.49 -1.28
N VAL A 59 4.72 -10.47 -0.14
CA VAL A 59 3.27 -10.50 -0.03
C VAL A 59 2.80 -9.25 0.70
N GLY A 60 1.97 -8.45 0.03
CA GLY A 60 1.40 -7.22 0.57
C GLY A 60 -0.10 -7.35 0.80
N GLU A 61 -0.58 -6.73 1.87
CA GLU A 61 -2.00 -6.56 2.18
C GLU A 61 -2.30 -5.07 2.37
N LEU A 62 -3.16 -4.52 1.51
CA LEU A 62 -3.63 -3.14 1.61
C LEU A 62 -5.07 -3.13 2.14
N LYS A 63 -5.26 -2.53 3.32
CA LYS A 63 -6.57 -2.31 3.94
C LYS A 63 -6.94 -0.84 3.81
N VAL A 64 -8.09 -0.55 3.25
CA VAL A 64 -8.61 0.82 3.10
C VAL A 64 -9.87 0.95 3.91
N SER A 65 -9.94 1.96 4.79
CA SER A 65 -11.18 2.29 5.49
C SER A 65 -12.15 3.01 4.53
N GLY A 66 -13.43 2.85 4.77
CA GLY A 66 -14.41 3.72 4.14
C GLY A 66 -14.20 5.20 4.50
N VAL A 67 -14.77 6.08 3.68
CA VAL A 67 -14.75 7.53 3.92
C VAL A 67 -15.42 7.83 5.25
N LYS A 68 -14.71 8.48 6.16
CA LYS A 68 -15.24 8.92 7.45
C LYS A 68 -15.42 10.43 7.44
N PRO A 69 -16.67 10.93 7.53
CA PRO A 69 -16.91 12.35 7.70
C PRO A 69 -16.44 12.78 9.11
N ARG A 70 -15.69 13.86 9.17
CA ARG A 70 -15.33 14.56 10.42
C ARG A 70 -15.89 15.95 10.36
N ALA A 71 -16.77 16.28 11.30
CA ALA A 71 -17.26 17.63 11.50
C ALA A 71 -16.35 18.37 12.48
N HIS A 72 -15.94 19.56 12.10
CA HIS A 72 -15.34 20.54 13.02
C HIS A 72 -16.28 21.72 13.13
N VAL A 73 -16.84 21.90 14.32
CA VAL A 73 -17.77 23.00 14.64
C VAL A 73 -16.95 24.09 15.33
N GLY A 74 -16.65 25.17 14.62
CA GLY A 74 -16.11 26.42 15.20
C GLY A 74 -17.25 27.40 15.46
N VAL A 75 -16.99 28.48 16.21
CA VAL A 75 -18.00 29.46 16.60
C VAL A 75 -18.61 30.16 15.38
N ASP A 76 -17.87 30.27 14.27
CA ASP A 76 -18.32 30.94 13.03
C ASP A 76 -18.19 30.08 11.74
N ASP A 77 -17.71 28.84 11.86
CA ASP A 77 -17.38 28.00 10.69
C ASP A 77 -17.76 26.55 10.94
N LEU A 78 -18.64 26.01 10.12
CA LEU A 78 -18.86 24.57 10.00
C LEU A 78 -18.00 24.01 8.86
N LYS A 79 -16.95 23.26 9.22
CA LYS A 79 -16.08 22.57 8.23
C LYS A 79 -16.26 21.06 8.33
N LEU A 80 -16.79 20.45 7.30
CA LEU A 80 -16.86 19.00 7.16
C LEU A 80 -15.66 18.53 6.34
N ARG A 81 -14.90 17.59 6.85
CA ARG A 81 -13.82 16.92 6.11
C ARG A 81 -14.15 15.46 5.94
N ALA A 82 -13.99 14.96 4.74
CA ALA A 82 -14.05 13.53 4.45
C ALA A 82 -12.62 12.97 4.44
N THR A 83 -12.31 12.04 5.34
CA THR A 83 -11.00 11.41 5.44
C THR A 83 -11.08 9.94 5.12
N VAL A 84 -10.06 9.43 4.44
CA VAL A 84 -9.81 8.01 4.19
C VAL A 84 -8.53 7.63 4.90
N SER A 85 -8.51 6.45 5.51
CA SER A 85 -7.31 5.87 6.10
C SER A 85 -6.99 4.58 5.38
N ALA A 86 -5.71 4.33 5.15
CA ALA A 86 -5.24 3.07 4.59
C ALA A 86 -4.07 2.53 5.42
N GLN A 87 -3.94 1.21 5.44
CA GLN A 87 -2.86 0.49 6.09
C GLN A 87 -2.27 -0.49 5.09
N LEU A 88 -0.95 -0.47 4.96
CA LEU A 88 -0.19 -1.41 4.13
C LEU A 88 0.68 -2.27 5.04
N GLY A 89 0.50 -3.58 4.96
CA GLY A 89 1.38 -4.57 5.57
C GLY A 89 2.10 -5.35 4.48
N VAL A 90 3.42 -5.51 4.60
CA VAL A 90 4.24 -6.26 3.64
C VAL A 90 5.11 -7.26 4.37
N ARG A 91 5.25 -8.46 3.82
CA ARG A 91 6.14 -9.52 4.32
C ARG A 91 6.98 -10.08 3.18
N LEU A 92 8.26 -10.31 3.44
CA LEU A 92 9.14 -11.11 2.58
C LEU A 92 9.16 -12.53 3.15
N LEU A 93 8.74 -13.49 2.36
CA LEU A 93 8.63 -14.89 2.73
C LEU A 93 9.69 -15.72 1.99
N SER A 94 10.38 -16.60 2.71
CA SER A 94 11.24 -17.62 2.10
C SER A 94 10.38 -18.68 1.41
N THR A 95 10.69 -18.97 0.15
CA THR A 95 9.98 -20.02 -0.61
C THR A 95 10.40 -21.43 -0.20
N ARG A 96 11.61 -21.61 0.31
CA ARG A 96 12.14 -22.92 0.77
C ARG A 96 11.71 -23.25 2.18
N ALA A 97 11.94 -22.33 3.12
CA ALA A 97 11.72 -22.57 4.54
C ALA A 97 10.31 -22.22 5.00
N GLY A 98 9.52 -21.48 4.19
CA GLY A 98 8.19 -21.00 4.56
C GLY A 98 8.20 -19.96 5.70
N GLY A 99 9.38 -19.44 6.08
CA GLY A 99 9.51 -18.45 7.15
C GLY A 99 9.45 -17.01 6.66
N THR A 100 9.13 -16.11 7.56
CA THR A 100 9.18 -14.66 7.30
C THR A 100 10.62 -14.17 7.47
N LEU A 101 11.21 -13.64 6.40
CA LEU A 101 12.56 -13.06 6.40
C LEU A 101 12.53 -11.59 6.83
N TRP A 102 11.48 -10.88 6.47
CA TRP A 102 11.29 -9.48 6.81
C TRP A 102 9.81 -9.12 6.80
N ARG A 103 9.43 -8.14 7.60
CA ARG A 103 8.08 -7.58 7.64
C ARG A 103 8.11 -6.10 7.97
N SER A 104 7.21 -5.36 7.36
CA SER A 104 6.96 -3.95 7.71
C SER A 104 5.48 -3.63 7.57
N SER A 105 5.01 -2.62 8.28
CA SER A 105 3.65 -2.13 8.14
C SER A 105 3.60 -0.64 8.41
N SER A 106 2.70 0.04 7.69
CA SER A 106 2.48 1.47 7.83
C SER A 106 1.00 1.81 7.71
N ALA A 107 0.61 2.94 8.26
CA ALA A 107 -0.73 3.49 8.16
C ALA A 107 -0.65 4.97 7.78
N ALA A 108 -1.50 5.39 6.84
CA ALA A 108 -1.62 6.77 6.40
C ALA A 108 -3.09 7.16 6.26
N SER A 109 -3.36 8.45 6.36
CA SER A 109 -4.70 9.00 6.13
C SER A 109 -4.61 10.26 5.29
N GLY A 110 -5.61 10.45 4.42
CA GLY A 110 -5.72 11.60 3.54
C GLY A 110 -7.12 12.21 3.56
N THR A 111 -7.22 13.50 3.25
CA THR A 111 -8.48 14.19 3.08
C THR A 111 -8.91 14.11 1.63
N VAL A 112 -10.07 13.50 1.37
CA VAL A 112 -10.64 13.31 0.03
C VAL A 112 -11.72 14.34 -0.32
N GLY A 113 -12.16 15.15 0.64
CA GLY A 113 -13.15 16.19 0.39
C GLY A 113 -13.27 17.17 1.56
N ARG A 114 -13.69 18.38 1.24
CA ARG A 114 -14.02 19.44 2.21
C ARG A 114 -15.38 20.02 1.86
N VAL A 115 -16.23 20.16 2.84
CA VAL A 115 -17.49 20.89 2.71
C VAL A 115 -17.40 22.09 3.65
N GLY A 116 -17.56 23.27 3.10
CA GLY A 116 -17.60 24.52 3.86
C GLY A 116 -18.91 25.26 3.60
N LEU A 117 -19.26 26.15 4.49
CA LEU A 117 -20.32 27.14 4.26
C LEU A 117 -19.68 28.43 3.83
N ALA A 118 -19.90 28.86 2.58
CA ALA A 118 -19.47 30.16 2.08
C ALA A 118 -20.72 30.97 1.80
N GLY A 119 -20.88 32.11 2.52
CA GLY A 119 -22.04 32.98 2.36
C GLY A 119 -23.38 32.32 2.70
N GLY A 120 -23.42 31.35 3.61
CA GLY A 120 -24.64 30.62 3.99
C GLY A 120 -25.04 29.50 3.03
N LEU A 121 -24.30 29.28 1.93
CA LEU A 121 -24.51 28.18 1.00
C LEU A 121 -23.43 27.11 1.19
N PRO A 122 -23.80 25.81 1.17
CA PRO A 122 -22.83 24.73 1.23
C PRO A 122 -21.95 24.73 -0.01
N SER A 123 -20.65 24.91 0.17
CA SER A 123 -19.64 24.72 -0.88
C SER A 123 -18.96 23.36 -0.67
N VAL A 124 -18.98 22.53 -1.71
CA VAL A 124 -18.32 21.22 -1.71
C VAL A 124 -17.09 21.33 -2.59
N ALA A 125 -15.92 21.27 -1.96
CA ALA A 125 -14.66 21.10 -2.68
C ALA A 125 -14.29 19.60 -2.61
N LEU A 126 -14.55 18.87 -3.70
CA LEU A 126 -14.05 17.52 -3.88
C LEU A 126 -12.62 17.65 -4.42
N ARG A 127 -11.65 17.10 -3.71
CA ARG A 127 -10.35 16.81 -4.27
C ARG A 127 -10.50 15.61 -5.21
N ASP A 128 -9.67 15.55 -6.25
CA ASP A 128 -9.61 14.36 -7.06
C ASP A 128 -9.31 13.15 -6.16
N THR A 129 -10.24 12.23 -6.12
CA THR A 129 -10.18 11.07 -5.23
C THR A 129 -9.00 10.19 -5.60
N GLU A 130 -8.67 10.10 -6.90
CA GLU A 130 -7.54 9.31 -7.38
C GLU A 130 -6.21 9.92 -6.91
N GLU A 131 -6.04 11.23 -7.01
CA GLU A 131 -4.85 11.93 -6.53
C GLU A 131 -4.65 11.75 -5.02
N ALA A 132 -5.71 11.84 -4.23
CA ALA A 132 -5.65 11.63 -2.80
C ALA A 132 -5.26 10.19 -2.43
N TYR A 133 -5.72 9.21 -3.19
CA TYR A 133 -5.32 7.81 -3.01
C TYR A 133 -3.87 7.58 -3.44
N ASP A 134 -3.42 8.20 -4.51
CA ASP A 134 -2.03 8.11 -4.97
C ASP A 134 -1.04 8.62 -3.92
N GLU A 135 -1.35 9.74 -3.28
CA GLU A 135 -0.54 10.29 -2.19
C GLU A 135 -0.48 9.35 -0.97
N ILE A 136 -1.64 8.78 -0.59
CA ILE A 136 -1.71 7.84 0.53
C ILE A 136 -0.86 6.60 0.22
N VAL A 137 -0.99 6.04 -0.98
CA VAL A 137 -0.22 4.86 -1.40
C VAL A 137 1.27 5.17 -1.46
N ALA A 138 1.66 6.33 -2.01
CA ALA A 138 3.06 6.76 -2.04
C ALA A 138 3.64 6.85 -0.63
N THR A 139 2.93 7.50 0.29
CA THR A 139 3.35 7.61 1.69
C THR A 139 3.50 6.25 2.36
N LEU A 140 2.56 5.34 2.15
CA LEU A 140 2.59 4.00 2.72
C LEU A 140 3.78 3.20 2.20
N VAL A 141 4.02 3.23 0.89
CA VAL A 141 5.15 2.53 0.25
C VAL A 141 6.47 3.09 0.75
N ASP A 142 6.62 4.41 0.79
CA ASP A 142 7.83 5.06 1.30
C ASP A 142 8.16 4.63 2.74
N GLN A 143 7.16 4.56 3.59
CA GLN A 143 7.33 4.15 4.98
C GLN A 143 7.66 2.67 5.13
N VAL A 144 6.97 1.77 4.41
CA VAL A 144 7.24 0.32 4.53
C VAL A 144 8.56 -0.09 3.91
N THR A 145 9.07 0.65 2.93
CA THR A 145 10.35 0.37 2.26
C THR A 145 11.55 1.09 2.87
N ALA A 146 11.34 1.93 3.87
CA ALA A 146 12.41 2.73 4.49
C ALA A 146 13.60 1.87 4.95
N ASP A 147 13.33 0.72 5.56
CA ASP A 147 14.36 -0.21 6.07
C ASP A 147 15.08 -0.98 4.96
N LEU A 148 14.51 -1.03 3.75
CA LEU A 148 15.09 -1.75 2.61
C LEU A 148 15.95 -0.86 1.73
N ARG A 149 15.96 0.45 1.99
CA ARG A 149 16.79 1.41 1.25
C ARG A 149 18.22 1.40 1.78
N PRO A 150 19.23 1.46 0.92
CA PRO A 150 20.62 1.56 1.37
C PRO A 150 20.82 2.87 2.15
N THR A 151 21.23 2.75 3.41
CA THR A 151 21.65 3.89 4.22
C THR A 151 23.12 4.17 3.97
N TRP A 152 23.43 5.28 3.31
CA TRP A 152 24.80 5.75 3.17
C TRP A 152 25.25 6.33 4.52
N VAL A 153 26.08 5.59 5.24
CA VAL A 153 26.79 6.13 6.40
C VAL A 153 28.01 6.88 5.86
N LYS A 154 28.06 8.21 6.00
CA LYS A 154 29.30 8.95 5.80
C LYS A 154 30.31 8.48 6.85
N GLN A 155 31.35 7.80 6.40
CA GLN A 155 32.56 7.55 7.19
C GLN A 155 33.37 8.83 7.29
#